data_3585e3b5100a09f0cd3e900ba0f9f56c
#
_entry.id   3585e3b5100a09f0cd3e900ba0f9f56c
#
_cell.length_a   1.000
_cell.length_b   1.000
_cell.length_c   1.000
_cell.angle_alpha   90.00
_cell.angle_beta   90.00
_cell.angle_gamma   90.00
#
_symmetry.space_group_name_H-M   'P 1'
#
loop_
_entity.id
_entity.type
_entity.pdbx_description
1 polymer ?
#
loop_
_entity_poly.entity_id
_entity_poly.type
_entity_poly.pdbx_seq_one_letter_code
_entity_poly.pdbx_strand_id
1 'polypeptide(L)'
;MVDMMILEIIKSEGLAHKSYFIGSKGEAAVIDPRRDCDSYVNYSKKHEMQITHIFETHCNEDYVIGSMELSKRVGAPIYHSKNLDFNYGNIVEEGNKFQIGDIELEIIETPGHTRESISLLLKDKAVSDDAYIIFTGDTLFAGEVGRTDIYGDDVREEMAGKLYDSLHKKIIPLGDHVLVFPAHGSGSVCGKDIRESEFTTIGYEKKTNPMLQKSKEEFIEHKLNEKMVKAPYFKKMEVYNKDGAPLLCRLPYLKPLGITEFKEHIGTSQVVDVRMAASFAGGHVSGTLNIWKRGLTYFAGWMLNYEDPIIVIDENNQSIDEIARYLIRIGYDNIYGYLAGGFTLWANSGEKIEKIDTWSVHDLKERQSDESLFIIDVREIGEREEGYIEGSHHIYVGDLKDHLKEVPDDKYIVVYCDTGNRASIAASVLKTNGYKEVANVLGSIRAWKAAGYPLVKD
;
A
#
# COMPACT_ATOMS: atom_id res chain seq x y z
N MET A 1 32.74 17.70 19.41
CA MET A 1 31.74 17.67 18.32
C MET A 1 30.39 17.49 18.98
N VAL A 2 29.43 18.32 18.67
CA VAL A 2 28.06 18.06 19.10
C VAL A 2 27.62 16.83 18.31
N ASP A 3 27.33 15.72 19.01
CA ASP A 3 26.79 14.53 18.35
C ASP A 3 25.40 14.89 17.83
N MET A 4 25.27 15.11 16.53
CA MET A 4 24.01 15.48 15.90
C MET A 4 23.03 14.31 15.98
N MET A 5 21.76 14.63 16.19
CA MET A 5 20.65 13.69 16.02
C MET A 5 20.71 13.07 14.60
N ILE A 6 20.51 11.77 14.49
CA ILE A 6 20.36 11.05 13.23
C ILE A 6 18.86 10.78 12.99
N LEU A 7 18.42 11.06 11.77
CA LEU A 7 17.08 10.71 11.28
C LEU A 7 17.22 10.11 9.88
N GLU A 8 16.86 8.85 9.74
CA GLU A 8 16.79 8.15 8.46
C GLU A 8 15.35 7.76 8.17
N ILE A 9 14.90 8.04 6.95
CA ILE A 9 13.56 7.70 6.45
C ILE A 9 13.67 6.42 5.64
N ILE A 10 12.99 5.37 6.04
CA ILE A 10 12.99 4.09 5.35
C ILE A 10 11.65 3.92 4.63
N LYS A 11 11.68 4.00 3.30
CA LYS A 11 10.50 3.89 2.45
C LYS A 11 10.19 2.42 2.13
N SER A 12 8.91 2.09 2.13
CA SER A 12 8.38 0.81 1.62
C SER A 12 7.74 1.06 0.27
N GLU A 13 8.52 0.83 -0.79
CA GLU A 13 8.03 0.98 -2.16
C GLU A 13 6.80 0.08 -2.37
N GLY A 14 5.83 0.58 -3.12
CA GLY A 14 4.55 -0.09 -3.41
C GLY A 14 3.46 0.16 -2.35
N LEU A 15 3.82 0.46 -1.09
CA LEU A 15 2.88 0.78 -0.01
C LEU A 15 2.79 2.27 0.28
N ALA A 16 3.71 3.08 -0.28
CA ALA A 16 3.91 4.48 0.10
C ALA A 16 4.17 4.69 1.61
N HIS A 17 4.50 3.63 2.33
CA HIS A 17 4.76 3.63 3.75
C HIS A 17 6.17 4.18 4.06
N LYS A 18 6.26 4.92 5.16
CA LYS A 18 7.49 5.50 5.70
C LYS A 18 7.66 5.07 7.16
N SER A 19 8.80 4.50 7.47
CA SER A 19 9.24 4.26 8.83
C SER A 19 10.49 5.08 9.14
N TYR A 20 10.79 5.24 10.42
CA TYR A 20 11.83 6.15 10.86
C TYR A 20 12.82 5.47 11.79
N PHE A 21 14.11 5.71 11.53
CA PHE A 21 15.20 5.39 12.46
C PHE A 21 15.72 6.71 13.00
N ILE A 22 15.60 6.93 14.28
CA ILE A 22 16.08 8.13 14.97
C ILE A 22 17.07 7.76 16.05
N GLY A 23 18.17 8.53 16.17
CA GLY A 23 19.20 8.17 17.13
C GLY A 23 20.04 9.34 17.62
N SER A 24 20.58 9.18 18.81
CA SER A 24 21.48 10.11 19.50
C SER A 24 22.35 9.35 20.51
N LYS A 25 23.61 9.76 20.68
CA LYS A 25 24.52 9.25 21.73
C LYS A 25 24.64 7.71 21.81
N GLY A 26 24.63 7.04 20.65
CA GLY A 26 24.77 5.58 20.59
C GLY A 26 23.46 4.80 20.81
N GLU A 27 22.36 5.47 21.06
CA GLU A 27 21.02 4.87 21.20
C GLU A 27 20.12 5.26 20.04
N ALA A 28 19.20 4.38 19.66
CA ALA A 28 18.24 4.64 18.59
C ALA A 28 16.85 4.09 18.91
N ALA A 29 15.84 4.73 18.33
CA ALA A 29 14.48 4.23 18.24
C ALA A 29 14.07 4.00 16.78
N VAL A 30 13.15 3.07 16.58
CA VAL A 30 12.51 2.84 15.27
C VAL A 30 11.00 3.02 15.42
N ILE A 31 10.40 3.75 14.46
CA ILE A 31 8.96 4.00 14.43
C ILE A 31 8.40 3.30 13.19
N ASP A 32 7.33 2.54 13.38
CA ASP A 32 6.57 1.79 12.36
C ASP A 32 7.47 0.96 11.42
N PRO A 33 8.30 0.04 11.95
CA PRO A 33 9.21 -0.73 11.12
C PRO A 33 8.48 -1.63 10.14
N ARG A 34 9.01 -1.71 8.91
CA ARG A 34 8.55 -2.69 7.94
C ARG A 34 9.09 -4.08 8.25
N ARG A 35 8.42 -5.13 7.78
CA ARG A 35 8.71 -6.52 8.13
C ARG A 35 10.10 -7.02 7.67
N ASP A 36 10.63 -6.50 6.58
CA ASP A 36 12.00 -6.76 6.09
C ASP A 36 13.01 -5.86 6.82
N CYS A 37 13.36 -6.24 8.05
CA CYS A 37 14.06 -5.42 9.04
C CYS A 37 15.55 -5.15 8.77
N ASP A 38 16.15 -5.69 7.71
CA ASP A 38 17.61 -5.60 7.45
C ASP A 38 18.10 -4.14 7.40
N SER A 39 17.26 -3.22 6.90
CA SER A 39 17.62 -1.79 6.80
C SER A 39 17.89 -1.18 8.15
N TYR A 40 17.07 -1.45 9.17
CA TYR A 40 17.23 -0.89 10.53
C TYR A 40 18.51 -1.42 11.19
N VAL A 41 18.77 -2.72 11.07
CA VAL A 41 20.01 -3.35 11.56
C VAL A 41 21.24 -2.77 10.86
N ASN A 42 21.14 -2.49 9.57
CA ASN A 42 22.22 -1.87 8.80
C ASN A 42 22.45 -0.42 9.23
N TYR A 43 21.39 0.37 9.47
CA TYR A 43 21.52 1.74 9.98
C TYR A 43 22.09 1.76 11.41
N SER A 44 21.65 0.86 12.27
CA SER A 44 22.21 0.65 13.62
C SER A 44 23.74 0.45 13.56
N LYS A 45 24.21 -0.44 12.68
CA LYS A 45 25.65 -0.69 12.47
C LYS A 45 26.36 0.49 11.84
N LYS A 46 25.79 1.10 10.80
CA LYS A 46 26.37 2.23 10.06
C LYS A 46 26.63 3.43 10.97
N HIS A 47 25.71 3.69 11.89
CA HIS A 47 25.78 4.83 12.79
C HIS A 47 26.31 4.47 14.20
N GLU A 48 26.75 3.22 14.41
CA GLU A 48 27.24 2.71 15.71
C GLU A 48 26.23 2.95 16.86
N MET A 49 24.92 2.72 16.57
CA MET A 49 23.82 2.93 17.51
C MET A 49 23.14 1.62 17.87
N GLN A 50 22.79 1.44 19.13
CA GLN A 50 21.94 0.34 19.59
C GLN A 50 20.47 0.75 19.47
N ILE A 51 19.65 -0.06 18.80
CA ILE A 51 18.20 0.13 18.82
C ILE A 51 17.69 -0.29 20.20
N THR A 52 17.16 0.68 20.94
CA THR A 52 16.68 0.51 22.33
C THR A 52 15.17 0.57 22.45
N HIS A 53 14.47 1.12 21.46
CA HIS A 53 13.03 1.31 21.45
C HIS A 53 12.45 1.05 20.07
N ILE A 54 11.26 0.44 20.02
CA ILE A 54 10.47 0.26 18.80
C ILE A 54 9.06 0.77 19.12
N PHE A 55 8.54 1.70 18.32
CA PHE A 55 7.22 2.28 18.47
C PHE A 55 6.32 1.95 17.31
N GLU A 56 5.05 1.71 17.59
CA GLU A 56 3.97 1.57 16.63
C GLU A 56 2.97 2.71 16.81
N THR A 57 2.75 3.49 15.75
CA THR A 57 1.83 4.64 15.82
C THR A 57 0.37 4.19 15.85
N HIS A 58 0.04 3.08 15.20
CA HIS A 58 -1.29 2.49 15.16
C HIS A 58 -1.24 1.04 14.66
N CYS A 59 -2.37 0.34 14.69
CA CYS A 59 -2.55 -0.96 14.07
C CYS A 59 -2.76 -0.76 12.56
N ASN A 60 -1.68 -0.87 11.79
CA ASN A 60 -1.71 -0.62 10.35
C ASN A 60 -2.61 -1.66 9.64
N GLU A 61 -3.52 -1.20 8.78
CA GLU A 61 -4.45 -2.05 8.06
C GLU A 61 -3.94 -2.48 6.68
N ASP A 62 -2.90 -1.85 6.16
CA ASP A 62 -2.45 -2.03 4.78
C ASP A 62 -1.13 -2.82 4.62
N TYR A 63 -0.40 -3.08 5.72
CA TYR A 63 0.81 -3.89 5.69
C TYR A 63 1.09 -4.59 7.03
N VAL A 64 1.94 -5.61 7.02
CA VAL A 64 2.40 -6.29 8.24
C VAL A 64 3.52 -5.49 8.88
N ILE A 65 3.28 -4.97 10.09
CA ILE A 65 4.30 -4.25 10.85
C ILE A 65 5.47 -5.16 11.24
N GLY A 66 6.68 -4.64 11.20
CA GLY A 66 7.91 -5.40 11.42
C GLY A 66 8.42 -5.41 12.85
N SER A 67 7.67 -4.87 13.81
CA SER A 67 8.13 -4.65 15.19
C SER A 67 8.53 -5.94 15.90
N MET A 68 7.73 -7.00 15.77
CA MET A 68 8.05 -8.33 16.32
C MET A 68 9.33 -8.91 15.72
N GLU A 69 9.50 -8.80 14.41
CA GLU A 69 10.69 -9.27 13.69
C GLU A 69 11.93 -8.49 14.11
N LEU A 70 11.81 -7.15 14.18
CA LEU A 70 12.92 -6.29 14.60
C LEU A 70 13.28 -6.52 16.07
N SER A 71 12.28 -6.55 16.97
CA SER A 71 12.48 -6.83 18.39
C SER A 71 13.22 -8.16 18.62
N LYS A 72 12.82 -9.21 17.89
CA LYS A 72 13.50 -10.52 17.96
C LYS A 72 14.96 -10.45 17.55
N ARG A 73 15.32 -9.58 16.60
CA ARG A 73 16.71 -9.45 16.08
C ARG A 73 17.61 -8.60 16.98
N VAL A 74 17.06 -7.54 17.59
CA VAL A 74 17.88 -6.54 18.32
C VAL A 74 17.66 -6.55 19.82
N GLY A 75 16.63 -7.22 20.34
CA GLY A 75 16.28 -7.30 21.76
C GLY A 75 15.58 -6.07 22.30
N ALA A 76 15.18 -5.11 21.46
CA ALA A 76 14.50 -3.89 21.89
C ALA A 76 13.02 -4.15 22.20
N PRO A 77 12.45 -3.54 23.26
CA PRO A 77 11.02 -3.60 23.55
C PRO A 77 10.20 -2.83 22.52
N ILE A 78 8.95 -3.31 22.31
CA ILE A 78 7.95 -2.69 21.45
C ILE A 78 6.98 -1.89 22.31
N TYR A 79 6.55 -0.73 21.84
CA TYR A 79 5.60 0.16 22.49
C TYR A 79 4.46 0.54 21.56
N HIS A 80 3.21 0.43 22.04
CA HIS A 80 1.97 0.77 21.32
C HIS A 80 0.92 1.31 22.31
N SER A 81 -0.13 1.93 21.76
CA SER A 81 -1.20 2.53 22.56
C SER A 81 -1.94 1.50 23.41
N LYS A 82 -2.45 1.96 24.58
CA LYS A 82 -3.36 1.21 25.44
C LYS A 82 -4.76 1.01 24.88
N ASN A 83 -5.13 1.77 23.83
CA ASN A 83 -6.51 1.85 23.35
C ASN A 83 -6.88 0.73 22.35
N LEU A 84 -5.98 -0.22 22.13
CA LEU A 84 -6.22 -1.49 21.47
C LEU A 84 -5.58 -2.62 22.28
N ASP A 85 -6.24 -3.76 22.34
CA ASP A 85 -5.83 -4.92 23.11
C ASP A 85 -4.82 -5.76 22.30
N PHE A 86 -3.58 -5.26 22.22
CA PHE A 86 -2.48 -5.97 21.55
C PHE A 86 -2.02 -7.17 22.38
N ASN A 87 -1.70 -8.27 21.72
CA ASN A 87 -1.23 -9.50 22.36
C ASN A 87 0.30 -9.54 22.58
N TYR A 88 1.00 -8.44 22.30
CA TYR A 88 2.47 -8.31 22.47
C TYR A 88 2.83 -6.87 22.84
N GLY A 89 4.13 -6.66 23.17
CA GLY A 89 4.68 -5.34 23.42
C GLY A 89 4.31 -4.74 24.78
N ASN A 90 4.53 -3.45 24.92
CA ASN A 90 4.29 -2.68 26.13
C ASN A 90 3.33 -1.53 25.84
N ILE A 91 2.43 -1.28 26.76
CA ILE A 91 1.42 -0.24 26.64
C ILE A 91 2.02 1.13 26.94
N VAL A 92 1.68 2.12 26.11
CA VAL A 92 1.93 3.55 26.37
C VAL A 92 0.63 4.35 26.35
N GLU A 93 0.69 5.51 27.01
CA GLU A 93 -0.44 6.44 27.11
C GLU A 93 0.03 7.89 26.99
N GLU A 94 -0.93 8.80 26.84
CA GLU A 94 -0.71 10.25 26.74
C GLU A 94 0.32 10.75 27.75
N GLY A 95 1.32 11.49 27.28
CA GLY A 95 2.35 12.12 28.10
C GLY A 95 3.48 11.20 28.57
N ASN A 96 3.48 9.91 28.22
CA ASN A 96 4.65 9.05 28.49
C ASN A 96 5.86 9.58 27.70
N LYS A 97 7.02 9.54 28.35
CA LYS A 97 8.27 10.07 27.79
C LYS A 97 9.36 9.01 27.76
N PHE A 98 10.12 9.01 26.68
CA PHE A 98 11.24 8.10 26.45
C PHE A 98 12.49 8.88 26.10
N GLN A 99 13.60 8.54 26.74
CA GLN A 99 14.89 9.16 26.47
C GLN A 99 15.71 8.27 25.56
N ILE A 100 16.23 8.82 24.46
CA ILE A 100 17.10 8.15 23.50
C ILE A 100 18.33 9.04 23.29
N GLY A 101 19.39 8.80 24.04
CA GLY A 101 20.50 9.73 24.12
C GLY A 101 20.03 11.14 24.55
N ASP A 102 20.24 12.15 23.71
CA ASP A 102 19.78 13.53 23.95
C ASP A 102 18.36 13.81 23.40
N ILE A 103 17.68 12.82 22.84
CA ILE A 103 16.32 12.96 22.31
C ILE A 103 15.30 12.55 23.37
N GLU A 104 14.28 13.38 23.59
CA GLU A 104 13.05 13.02 24.31
C GLU A 104 11.93 12.77 23.31
N LEU A 105 11.30 11.59 23.34
CA LEU A 105 10.06 11.26 22.65
C LEU A 105 8.90 11.30 23.64
N GLU A 106 7.87 12.06 23.34
CA GLU A 106 6.63 12.16 24.13
C GLU A 106 5.44 11.61 23.34
N ILE A 107 4.64 10.77 23.97
CA ILE A 107 3.44 10.16 23.37
C ILE A 107 2.29 11.16 23.42
N ILE A 108 1.64 11.34 22.28
CA ILE A 108 0.39 12.10 22.13
C ILE A 108 -0.66 11.17 21.55
N GLU A 109 -1.74 10.90 22.27
CA GLU A 109 -2.87 10.14 21.74
C GLU A 109 -3.61 10.96 20.66
N THR A 110 -3.69 10.43 19.45
CA THR A 110 -4.29 11.11 18.28
C THR A 110 -5.36 10.23 17.60
N PRO A 111 -6.41 9.80 18.33
CA PRO A 111 -7.44 8.94 17.76
C PRO A 111 -8.19 9.64 16.63
N GLY A 112 -8.68 8.82 15.66
CA GLY A 112 -9.50 9.31 14.55
C GLY A 112 -9.33 8.51 13.28
N HIS A 113 -8.10 8.27 12.82
CA HIS A 113 -7.82 7.26 11.81
C HIS A 113 -8.09 5.86 12.39
N THR A 114 -7.41 5.52 13.47
CA THR A 114 -7.76 4.39 14.34
C THR A 114 -8.05 4.89 15.77
N ARG A 115 -8.66 4.02 16.60
CA ARG A 115 -8.98 4.36 18.01
C ARG A 115 -7.74 4.52 18.86
N GLU A 116 -6.72 3.74 18.55
CA GLU A 116 -5.45 3.64 19.28
C GLU A 116 -4.32 4.49 18.68
N SER A 117 -4.58 5.25 17.62
CA SER A 117 -3.57 6.10 17.01
C SER A 117 -2.85 6.99 18.01
N ILE A 118 -1.52 6.99 17.95
CA ILE A 118 -0.64 7.89 18.69
C ILE A 118 0.28 8.62 17.73
N SER A 119 0.71 9.79 18.13
CA SER A 119 1.81 10.53 17.52
C SER A 119 2.98 10.61 18.50
N LEU A 120 4.20 10.68 17.98
CA LEU A 120 5.40 10.80 18.82
C LEU A 120 6.03 12.19 18.61
N LEU A 121 6.02 13.02 19.65
CA LEU A 121 6.64 14.34 19.66
C LEU A 121 8.10 14.24 20.07
N LEU A 122 8.99 14.70 19.21
CA LEU A 122 10.43 14.70 19.44
C LEU A 122 10.91 16.08 19.87
N LYS A 123 11.71 16.10 20.95
CA LYS A 123 12.51 17.25 21.38
C LYS A 123 13.99 16.85 21.37
N ASP A 124 14.82 17.66 20.75
CA ASP A 124 16.28 17.50 20.79
C ASP A 124 16.83 18.32 21.96
N LYS A 125 17.01 17.66 23.11
CA LYS A 125 17.45 18.27 24.36
C LYS A 125 18.88 18.83 24.30
N ALA A 126 19.68 18.40 23.32
CA ALA A 126 21.00 19.02 23.09
C ALA A 126 20.87 20.44 22.53
N VAL A 127 19.72 20.80 21.93
CA VAL A 127 19.48 22.08 21.27
C VAL A 127 18.44 22.91 22.02
N SER A 128 17.24 22.37 22.30
CA SER A 128 16.13 23.07 22.93
C SER A 128 15.18 22.11 23.64
N ASP A 129 14.37 22.66 24.57
CA ASP A 129 13.23 21.98 25.18
C ASP A 129 11.96 22.09 24.32
N ASP A 130 11.99 22.87 23.22
CA ASP A 130 10.86 23.05 22.34
C ASP A 130 10.60 21.84 21.48
N ALA A 131 9.35 21.67 21.05
CA ALA A 131 8.95 20.69 20.07
C ALA A 131 9.67 20.94 18.73
N TYR A 132 10.24 19.90 18.14
CA TYR A 132 10.98 20.02 16.88
C TYR A 132 10.35 19.18 15.75
N ILE A 133 10.07 17.92 16.02
CA ILE A 133 9.52 16.96 15.05
C ILE A 133 8.31 16.26 15.68
N ILE A 134 7.30 15.95 14.86
CA ILE A 134 6.23 15.05 15.24
C ILE A 134 6.05 13.96 14.18
N PHE A 135 6.06 12.69 14.62
CA PHE A 135 5.70 11.53 13.80
C PHE A 135 4.22 11.27 14.02
N THR A 136 3.42 11.54 12.99
CA THR A 136 1.94 11.60 13.11
C THR A 136 1.23 10.30 12.78
N GLY A 137 1.97 9.24 12.42
CA GLY A 137 1.30 8.08 11.86
C GLY A 137 0.38 8.49 10.71
N ASP A 138 -0.84 8.03 10.76
CA ASP A 138 -1.89 8.36 9.78
C ASP A 138 -2.89 9.42 10.28
N THR A 139 -2.46 10.28 11.23
CA THR A 139 -3.31 11.40 11.70
C THR A 139 -3.24 12.59 10.75
N LEU A 140 -2.04 13.03 10.36
CA LEU A 140 -1.81 14.19 9.48
C LEU A 140 -0.77 13.84 8.41
N PHE A 141 -1.15 14.01 7.16
CA PHE A 141 -0.28 13.85 5.99
C PHE A 141 0.10 15.19 5.37
N ALA A 142 0.95 15.16 4.37
CA ALA A 142 1.18 16.31 3.50
C ALA A 142 -0.05 16.53 2.60
N GLY A 143 -0.84 17.56 2.89
CA GLY A 143 -2.02 17.94 2.11
C GLY A 143 -3.30 17.18 2.38
N GLU A 144 -3.29 16.17 3.25
CA GLU A 144 -4.42 15.32 3.57
C GLU A 144 -4.39 14.90 5.05
N VAL A 145 -5.41 14.18 5.50
CA VAL A 145 -5.51 13.55 6.82
C VAL A 145 -6.01 12.10 6.66
N GLY A 146 -5.82 11.27 7.68
CA GLY A 146 -6.20 9.87 7.63
C GLY A 146 -7.67 9.61 7.30
N ARG A 147 -7.94 8.44 6.70
CA ARG A 147 -9.32 7.94 6.52
C ARG A 147 -9.95 7.61 7.86
N THR A 148 -11.28 7.64 7.94
CA THR A 148 -12.03 7.46 9.20
C THR A 148 -13.06 6.33 9.13
N ASP A 149 -13.03 5.55 8.07
CA ASP A 149 -14.01 4.49 7.79
C ASP A 149 -13.54 3.07 8.14
N ILE A 150 -12.36 2.91 8.75
CA ILE A 150 -11.74 1.60 9.04
C ILE A 150 -12.70 0.68 9.79
N TYR A 151 -13.36 1.18 10.83
CA TYR A 151 -14.26 0.37 11.67
C TYR A 151 -15.71 0.28 11.16
N GLY A 152 -16.02 0.83 9.98
CA GLY A 152 -17.36 0.80 9.40
C GLY A 152 -18.12 2.10 9.55
N ASP A 153 -19.27 2.17 8.85
CA ASP A 153 -20.06 3.40 8.73
C ASP A 153 -20.72 3.81 10.06
N ASP A 154 -21.05 2.84 10.92
CA ASP A 154 -21.72 3.10 12.19
C ASP A 154 -20.93 3.99 13.15
N VAL A 155 -19.60 3.97 13.06
CA VAL A 155 -18.71 4.76 13.93
C VAL A 155 -17.94 5.85 13.18
N ARG A 156 -18.15 5.98 11.88
CA ARG A 156 -17.39 6.88 11.02
C ARG A 156 -17.51 8.34 11.40
N GLU A 157 -18.70 8.80 11.79
CA GLU A 157 -18.92 10.15 12.29
C GLU A 157 -18.15 10.43 13.59
N GLU A 158 -18.18 9.48 14.54
CA GLU A 158 -17.40 9.55 15.78
C GLU A 158 -15.90 9.66 15.49
N MET A 159 -15.39 8.80 14.59
CA MET A 159 -13.97 8.76 14.24
C MET A 159 -13.52 10.04 13.52
N ALA A 160 -14.35 10.58 12.62
CA ALA A 160 -14.10 11.87 11.97
C ALA A 160 -14.04 13.02 12.99
N GLY A 161 -14.96 13.03 13.96
CA GLY A 161 -14.96 13.99 15.05
C GLY A 161 -13.72 13.90 15.93
N LYS A 162 -13.25 12.68 16.25
CA LYS A 162 -11.99 12.43 17.00
C LYS A 162 -10.77 12.89 16.22
N LEU A 163 -10.71 12.60 14.92
CA LEU A 163 -9.61 13.04 14.05
C LEU A 163 -9.50 14.57 14.03
N TYR A 164 -10.63 15.25 13.84
CA TYR A 164 -10.70 16.71 13.90
C TYR A 164 -10.14 17.23 15.23
N ASP A 165 -10.59 16.66 16.35
CA ASP A 165 -10.15 17.09 17.69
C ASP A 165 -8.65 16.79 17.91
N SER A 166 -8.14 15.67 17.44
CA SER A 166 -6.71 15.33 17.48
C SER A 166 -5.87 16.34 16.70
N LEU A 167 -6.31 16.73 15.51
CA LEU A 167 -5.64 17.73 14.68
C LEU A 167 -5.66 19.12 15.33
N HIS A 168 -6.85 19.61 15.70
CA HIS A 168 -7.03 21.00 16.10
C HIS A 168 -6.67 21.28 17.56
N LYS A 169 -6.82 20.28 18.48
CA LYS A 169 -6.56 20.48 19.91
C LYS A 169 -5.18 19.99 20.35
N LYS A 170 -4.54 19.06 19.59
CA LYS A 170 -3.28 18.45 19.97
C LYS A 170 -2.13 18.75 18.99
N ILE A 171 -2.32 18.55 17.68
CA ILE A 171 -1.23 18.72 16.70
C ILE A 171 -1.00 20.20 16.38
N ILE A 172 -2.02 20.93 15.94
CA ILE A 172 -1.89 22.34 15.53
C ILE A 172 -1.31 23.24 16.64
N PRO A 173 -1.68 23.08 17.93
CA PRO A 173 -1.13 23.93 19.01
C PRO A 173 0.36 23.75 19.29
N LEU A 174 1.02 22.70 18.76
CA LEU A 174 2.46 22.46 18.96
C LEU A 174 3.35 23.54 18.34
N GLY A 175 2.84 24.27 17.35
CA GLY A 175 3.53 25.40 16.73
C GLY A 175 3.84 25.20 15.25
N ASP A 176 3.85 26.32 14.53
CA ASP A 176 3.98 26.34 13.07
C ASP A 176 5.35 25.81 12.55
N HIS A 177 6.39 25.85 13.40
CA HIS A 177 7.75 25.44 13.09
C HIS A 177 7.96 23.91 13.17
N VAL A 178 7.06 23.18 13.82
CA VAL A 178 7.22 21.75 14.02
C VAL A 178 7.13 21.00 12.70
N LEU A 179 8.13 20.17 12.42
CA LEU A 179 8.21 19.29 11.27
C LEU A 179 7.27 18.09 11.47
N VAL A 180 6.52 17.73 10.44
CA VAL A 180 5.56 16.61 10.44
C VAL A 180 6.08 15.49 9.56
N PHE A 181 6.25 14.31 10.14
CA PHE A 181 6.70 13.09 9.48
C PHE A 181 5.58 12.03 9.54
N PRO A 182 4.78 11.86 8.49
CA PRO A 182 3.65 10.92 8.45
C PRO A 182 4.08 9.50 8.12
N ALA A 183 3.30 8.48 8.53
CA ALA A 183 3.57 7.09 8.17
C ALA A 183 3.38 6.78 6.68
N HIS A 184 2.60 7.59 5.95
CA HIS A 184 2.36 7.38 4.52
C HIS A 184 2.64 8.61 3.66
N GLY A 185 2.85 8.35 2.36
CA GLY A 185 3.02 9.36 1.31
C GLY A 185 2.03 9.15 0.16
N SER A 186 2.28 9.85 -0.95
CA SER A 186 1.45 9.76 -2.17
C SER A 186 1.32 8.33 -2.67
N GLY A 187 0.08 7.92 -2.97
CA GLY A 187 -0.26 6.58 -3.46
C GLY A 187 -0.62 5.57 -2.37
N SER A 188 -0.71 5.99 -1.09
CA SER A 188 -1.23 5.15 -0.01
C SER A 188 -2.75 4.97 -0.12
N VAL A 189 -3.22 3.83 0.39
CA VAL A 189 -4.65 3.52 0.56
C VAL A 189 -5.27 4.23 1.77
N CYS A 190 -4.44 4.86 2.62
CA CYS A 190 -4.87 5.50 3.87
C CYS A 190 -5.27 6.97 3.69
N GLY A 191 -5.05 7.55 2.49
CA GLY A 191 -5.46 8.92 2.15
C GLY A 191 -5.52 9.15 0.65
N LYS A 192 -6.54 9.88 0.17
CA LYS A 192 -6.82 10.01 -1.28
C LYS A 192 -5.85 10.92 -2.01
N ASP A 193 -5.55 12.10 -1.45
CA ASP A 193 -4.85 13.18 -2.13
C ASP A 193 -3.54 13.60 -1.42
N ILE A 194 -2.83 12.60 -0.86
CA ILE A 194 -1.55 12.84 -0.17
C ILE A 194 -0.53 13.35 -1.19
N ARG A 195 0.06 14.52 -0.91
CA ARG A 195 1.10 15.13 -1.76
C ARG A 195 2.40 14.34 -1.68
N GLU A 196 3.13 14.33 -2.81
CA GLU A 196 4.49 13.78 -2.84
C GLU A 196 5.43 14.68 -2.02
N SER A 197 5.72 14.25 -0.80
CA SER A 197 6.65 14.92 0.12
C SER A 197 7.19 13.94 1.14
N GLU A 198 8.42 14.12 1.57
CA GLU A 198 9.01 13.31 2.65
C GLU A 198 8.49 13.75 4.02
N PHE A 199 8.34 15.05 4.22
CA PHE A 199 7.84 15.69 5.43
C PHE A 199 7.14 17.01 5.08
N THR A 200 6.46 17.58 6.04
CA THR A 200 5.86 18.92 5.95
C THR A 200 6.06 19.68 7.25
N THR A 201 5.37 20.81 7.46
CA THR A 201 5.33 21.52 8.75
C THR A 201 3.89 21.81 9.13
N ILE A 202 3.62 21.92 10.43
CA ILE A 202 2.29 22.31 10.92
C ILE A 202 1.84 23.63 10.30
N GLY A 203 2.75 24.61 10.24
CA GLY A 203 2.43 25.94 9.67
C GLY A 203 2.12 25.92 8.18
N TYR A 204 2.77 25.01 7.41
CA TYR A 204 2.47 24.84 5.99
C TYR A 204 1.12 24.14 5.80
N GLU A 205 0.86 23.08 6.55
CA GLU A 205 -0.42 22.35 6.48
C GLU A 205 -1.60 23.22 6.91
N LYS A 206 -1.47 24.02 7.95
CA LYS A 206 -2.50 25.03 8.35
C LYS A 206 -2.92 25.95 7.22
N LYS A 207 -2.03 26.25 6.26
CA LYS A 207 -2.30 27.17 5.15
C LYS A 207 -2.76 26.48 3.89
N THR A 208 -2.36 25.22 3.67
CA THR A 208 -2.46 24.56 2.35
C THR A 208 -3.25 23.25 2.36
N ASN A 209 -3.49 22.67 3.54
CA ASN A 209 -4.26 21.43 3.67
C ASN A 209 -5.77 21.76 3.69
N PRO A 210 -6.56 21.34 2.69
CA PRO A 210 -7.98 21.68 2.62
C PRO A 210 -8.78 21.16 3.82
N MET A 211 -8.33 20.04 4.42
CA MET A 211 -9.02 19.43 5.55
C MET A 211 -8.89 20.28 6.83
N LEU A 212 -7.76 20.94 7.03
CA LEU A 212 -7.53 21.82 8.17
C LEU A 212 -8.22 23.21 8.05
N GLN A 213 -8.77 23.54 6.88
CA GLN A 213 -9.50 24.78 6.65
C GLN A 213 -11.00 24.65 6.96
N LYS A 214 -11.51 23.45 7.17
CA LYS A 214 -12.93 23.16 7.38
C LYS A 214 -13.33 23.42 8.84
N SER A 215 -14.57 23.83 9.05
CA SER A 215 -15.21 23.70 10.37
C SER A 215 -15.34 22.24 10.76
N LYS A 216 -15.63 21.95 12.03
CA LYS A 216 -15.78 20.55 12.48
C LYS A 216 -16.91 19.84 11.74
N GLU A 217 -18.02 20.53 11.52
CA GLU A 217 -19.20 20.03 10.82
C GLU A 217 -18.88 19.74 9.34
N GLU A 218 -18.23 20.67 8.65
CA GLU A 218 -17.81 20.51 7.26
C GLU A 218 -16.77 19.39 7.09
N PHE A 219 -15.88 19.21 8.09
CA PHE A 219 -14.89 18.14 8.10
C PHE A 219 -15.57 16.78 8.22
N ILE A 220 -16.49 16.63 9.19
CA ILE A 220 -17.23 15.40 9.40
C ILE A 220 -18.05 15.04 8.15
N GLU A 221 -18.80 16.01 7.62
CA GLU A 221 -19.59 15.81 6.39
C GLU A 221 -18.72 15.37 5.22
N HIS A 222 -17.55 15.99 5.04
CA HIS A 222 -16.60 15.60 4.01
C HIS A 222 -16.15 14.13 4.21
N LYS A 223 -15.71 13.77 5.43
CA LYS A 223 -15.27 12.41 5.74
C LYS A 223 -16.38 11.36 5.58
N LEU A 224 -17.63 11.69 5.88
CA LEU A 224 -18.77 10.79 5.65
C LEU A 224 -19.04 10.54 4.15
N ASN A 225 -18.79 11.54 3.31
CA ASN A 225 -19.01 11.45 1.87
C ASN A 225 -17.81 10.87 1.09
N GLU A 226 -16.66 10.68 1.71
CA GLU A 226 -15.52 10.02 1.05
C GLU A 226 -15.87 8.58 0.68
N LYS A 227 -15.59 8.20 -0.57
CA LYS A 227 -15.71 6.83 -1.06
C LYS A 227 -14.30 6.26 -1.23
N MET A 228 -13.91 5.41 -0.32
CA MET A 228 -12.63 4.71 -0.35
C MET A 228 -12.86 3.20 -0.35
N VAL A 229 -12.13 2.50 -1.21
CA VAL A 229 -12.21 1.04 -1.28
C VAL A 229 -11.53 0.45 -0.05
N LYS A 230 -12.19 -0.55 0.57
CA LYS A 230 -11.59 -1.36 1.63
C LYS A 230 -11.08 -2.66 1.03
N ALA A 231 -9.78 -2.82 1.03
CA ALA A 231 -9.19 -4.04 0.52
C ALA A 231 -9.51 -5.23 1.45
N PRO A 232 -9.85 -6.42 0.93
CA PRO A 232 -10.24 -7.57 1.75
C PRO A 232 -9.13 -8.05 2.67
N TYR A 233 -7.88 -7.78 2.32
CA TYR A 233 -6.72 -8.17 3.13
C TYR A 233 -6.51 -7.31 4.39
N PHE A 234 -7.18 -6.17 4.53
CA PHE A 234 -7.08 -5.32 5.74
C PHE A 234 -7.37 -6.11 7.01
N LYS A 235 -8.40 -6.95 7.01
CA LYS A 235 -8.72 -7.83 8.16
C LYS A 235 -7.56 -8.75 8.55
N LYS A 236 -6.79 -9.23 7.59
CA LYS A 236 -5.61 -10.07 7.85
C LYS A 236 -4.48 -9.25 8.47
N MET A 237 -4.27 -8.02 7.97
CA MET A 237 -3.27 -7.11 8.52
C MET A 237 -3.62 -6.69 9.96
N GLU A 238 -4.89 -6.33 10.22
CA GLU A 238 -5.37 -6.03 11.58
C GLU A 238 -5.10 -7.19 12.55
N VAL A 239 -5.41 -8.43 12.16
CA VAL A 239 -5.13 -9.61 12.99
C VAL A 239 -3.63 -9.77 13.23
N TYR A 240 -2.82 -9.68 12.19
CA TYR A 240 -1.36 -9.84 12.31
C TYR A 240 -0.72 -8.73 13.15
N ASN A 241 -1.17 -7.50 12.99
CA ASN A 241 -0.61 -6.35 13.70
C ASN A 241 -1.13 -6.24 15.14
N LYS A 242 -2.29 -6.82 15.44
CA LYS A 242 -2.81 -6.91 16.79
C LYS A 242 -2.26 -8.11 17.57
N ASP A 243 -2.23 -9.29 16.94
CA ASP A 243 -1.91 -10.55 17.62
C ASP A 243 -0.42 -10.92 17.52
N GLY A 244 0.31 -10.26 16.64
CA GLY A 244 1.70 -10.56 16.28
C GLY A 244 1.78 -11.46 15.03
N ALA A 245 2.40 -10.95 13.96
CA ALA A 245 2.62 -11.72 12.75
C ALA A 245 3.63 -12.87 12.99
N PRO A 246 3.51 -13.98 12.25
CA PRO A 246 4.53 -15.02 12.27
C PRO A 246 5.91 -14.46 11.95
N LEU A 247 6.93 -14.87 12.71
CA LEU A 247 8.30 -14.44 12.48
C LEU A 247 8.88 -15.10 11.24
N LEU A 248 9.45 -14.29 10.35
CA LEU A 248 10.18 -14.78 9.17
C LEU A 248 11.58 -15.25 9.54
N CYS A 249 12.22 -14.65 10.54
CA CYS A 249 13.61 -14.83 10.93
C CYS A 249 14.64 -14.48 9.85
N ARG A 250 14.27 -14.62 8.58
CA ARG A 250 15.03 -14.24 7.37
C ARG A 250 14.07 -14.09 6.19
N LEU A 251 14.53 -13.41 5.14
CA LEU A 251 13.78 -13.40 3.87
C LEU A 251 13.54 -14.82 3.38
N PRO A 252 12.34 -15.15 2.88
CA PRO A 252 12.07 -16.43 2.25
C PRO A 252 13.07 -16.72 1.12
N TYR A 253 13.62 -17.91 1.10
CA TYR A 253 14.39 -18.37 -0.05
C TYR A 253 13.43 -18.81 -1.14
N LEU A 254 13.38 -18.07 -2.24
CA LEU A 254 12.58 -18.43 -3.39
C LEU A 254 13.36 -19.44 -4.25
N LYS A 255 12.78 -20.62 -4.42
CA LYS A 255 13.39 -21.69 -5.22
C LYS A 255 13.36 -21.34 -6.71
N PRO A 256 14.52 -21.38 -7.42
CA PRO A 256 14.50 -21.28 -8.88
C PRO A 256 13.95 -22.58 -9.46
N LEU A 257 12.88 -22.50 -10.23
CA LEU A 257 12.22 -23.66 -10.86
C LEU A 257 12.61 -23.72 -12.34
N GLY A 258 13.19 -24.85 -12.77
CA GLY A 258 13.34 -25.13 -14.18
C GLY A 258 11.98 -25.37 -14.85
N ILE A 259 11.91 -25.30 -16.18
CA ILE A 259 10.64 -25.39 -16.93
C ILE A 259 9.85 -26.65 -16.59
N THR A 260 10.50 -27.81 -16.47
CA THR A 260 9.82 -29.09 -16.15
C THR A 260 9.16 -29.00 -14.77
N GLU A 261 9.92 -28.61 -13.75
CA GLU A 261 9.41 -28.48 -12.38
C GLU A 261 8.33 -27.38 -12.27
N PHE A 262 8.51 -26.26 -12.95
CA PHE A 262 7.52 -25.20 -13.01
C PHE A 262 6.17 -25.71 -13.57
N LYS A 263 6.19 -26.51 -14.64
CA LYS A 263 4.99 -27.12 -15.24
C LYS A 263 4.26 -28.08 -14.30
N GLU A 264 4.97 -28.76 -13.41
CA GLU A 264 4.39 -29.66 -12.40
C GLU A 264 3.60 -28.86 -11.32
N HIS A 265 3.98 -27.62 -11.07
CA HIS A 265 3.39 -26.79 -10.02
C HIS A 265 2.34 -25.79 -10.51
N ILE A 266 2.22 -25.55 -11.81
CA ILE A 266 1.31 -24.52 -12.38
C ILE A 266 -0.15 -24.77 -11.99
N GLY A 267 -0.58 -26.01 -11.83
CA GLY A 267 -1.96 -26.38 -11.45
C GLY A 267 -2.24 -26.43 -9.96
N THR A 268 -1.21 -26.30 -9.12
CA THR A 268 -1.30 -26.40 -7.65
C THR A 268 -0.81 -25.16 -6.92
N SER A 269 -0.39 -24.16 -7.65
CA SER A 269 0.12 -22.88 -7.12
C SER A 269 -0.55 -21.72 -7.83
N GLN A 270 -0.58 -20.58 -7.16
CA GLN A 270 -0.96 -19.31 -7.78
C GLN A 270 0.25 -18.76 -8.54
N VAL A 271 0.16 -18.66 -9.84
CA VAL A 271 1.27 -18.17 -10.66
C VAL A 271 1.02 -16.71 -11.01
N VAL A 272 1.93 -15.85 -10.57
CA VAL A 272 1.84 -14.39 -10.76
C VAL A 272 2.94 -13.92 -11.70
N ASP A 273 2.55 -13.35 -12.83
CA ASP A 273 3.44 -12.67 -13.76
C ASP A 273 3.51 -11.18 -13.38
N VAL A 274 4.69 -10.73 -12.97
CA VAL A 274 4.88 -9.36 -12.44
C VAL A 274 5.35 -8.36 -13.50
N ARG A 275 5.38 -8.76 -14.76
CA ARG A 275 5.77 -7.89 -15.87
C ARG A 275 4.71 -6.80 -16.14
N MET A 276 5.13 -5.78 -16.86
CA MET A 276 4.23 -4.71 -17.27
C MET A 276 3.14 -5.22 -18.23
N ALA A 277 1.99 -4.55 -18.22
CA ALA A 277 0.80 -4.92 -18.98
C ALA A 277 1.08 -5.24 -20.46
N ALA A 278 1.86 -4.40 -21.15
CA ALA A 278 2.19 -4.62 -22.56
C ALA A 278 3.08 -5.84 -22.80
N SER A 279 4.05 -6.10 -21.91
CA SER A 279 4.92 -7.30 -21.98
C SER A 279 4.10 -8.57 -21.77
N PHE A 280 3.23 -8.57 -20.75
CA PHE A 280 2.33 -9.68 -20.47
C PHE A 280 1.38 -9.96 -21.63
N ALA A 281 0.75 -8.92 -22.15
CA ALA A 281 -0.21 -9.04 -23.27
C ALA A 281 0.45 -9.57 -24.55
N GLY A 282 1.70 -9.16 -24.83
CA GLY A 282 2.48 -9.64 -25.97
C GLY A 282 2.81 -11.13 -25.92
N GLY A 283 2.84 -11.72 -24.72
CA GLY A 283 3.03 -13.13 -24.51
C GLY A 283 3.18 -13.48 -23.04
N HIS A 284 2.48 -14.52 -22.57
CA HIS A 284 2.54 -15.01 -21.20
C HIS A 284 2.33 -16.53 -21.11
N VAL A 285 2.61 -17.08 -19.95
CA VAL A 285 2.32 -18.49 -19.64
C VAL A 285 0.83 -18.65 -19.37
N SER A 286 0.20 -19.65 -19.98
CA SER A 286 -1.23 -19.94 -19.79
C SER A 286 -1.57 -20.15 -18.32
N GLY A 287 -2.73 -19.61 -17.89
CA GLY A 287 -3.22 -19.76 -16.53
C GLY A 287 -2.56 -18.83 -15.49
N THR A 288 -1.77 -17.85 -15.91
CA THR A 288 -1.11 -16.89 -15.01
C THR A 288 -1.91 -15.60 -14.82
N LEU A 289 -1.87 -15.05 -13.60
CA LEU A 289 -2.40 -13.72 -13.30
C LEU A 289 -1.31 -12.68 -13.54
N ASN A 290 -1.68 -11.55 -14.14
CA ASN A 290 -0.75 -10.42 -14.25
C ASN A 290 -1.02 -9.41 -13.14
N ILE A 291 -0.05 -9.22 -12.27
CA ILE A 291 -0.01 -8.12 -11.32
C ILE A 291 1.36 -7.47 -11.44
N TRP A 292 1.46 -6.33 -12.10
CA TRP A 292 2.78 -5.69 -12.31
C TRP A 292 3.50 -5.46 -10.97
N LYS A 293 4.82 -5.55 -10.97
CA LYS A 293 5.66 -5.57 -9.75
C LYS A 293 5.25 -4.54 -8.69
N ARG A 294 5.09 -3.27 -9.07
CA ARG A 294 4.68 -2.21 -8.12
C ARG A 294 3.21 -2.26 -7.70
N GLY A 295 2.39 -3.03 -8.39
CA GLY A 295 0.99 -3.26 -8.05
C GLY A 295 0.79 -4.42 -7.08
N LEU A 296 1.83 -5.23 -6.80
CA LEU A 296 1.71 -6.41 -5.94
C LEU A 296 1.18 -6.06 -4.55
N THR A 297 1.75 -5.05 -3.90
CA THR A 297 1.37 -4.65 -2.55
C THR A 297 -0.06 -4.15 -2.43
N TYR A 298 -0.63 -3.67 -3.53
CA TYR A 298 -2.01 -3.18 -3.59
C TYR A 298 -3.00 -4.25 -4.04
N PHE A 299 -2.64 -5.03 -5.09
CA PHE A 299 -3.61 -5.93 -5.75
C PHE A 299 -3.44 -7.40 -5.40
N ALA A 300 -2.32 -7.84 -4.84
CA ALA A 300 -2.18 -9.24 -4.45
C ALA A 300 -3.26 -9.64 -3.44
N GLY A 301 -3.58 -8.79 -2.46
CA GLY A 301 -4.61 -9.07 -1.47
C GLY A 301 -6.05 -9.14 -2.02
N TRP A 302 -6.29 -8.64 -3.24
CA TRP A 302 -7.53 -8.82 -3.98
C TRP A 302 -7.54 -10.09 -4.81
N MET A 303 -6.36 -10.45 -5.35
CA MET A 303 -6.26 -11.46 -6.40
C MET A 303 -5.79 -12.82 -5.91
N LEU A 304 -5.05 -12.87 -4.80
CA LEU A 304 -4.39 -14.09 -4.32
C LEU A 304 -4.97 -14.56 -3.00
N ASN A 305 -4.94 -15.89 -2.82
CA ASN A 305 -5.28 -16.54 -1.56
C ASN A 305 -4.02 -16.65 -0.69
N TYR A 306 -4.12 -16.41 0.60
CA TYR A 306 -3.00 -16.49 1.55
C TYR A 306 -2.50 -17.92 1.82
N GLU A 307 -3.36 -18.92 1.67
CA GLU A 307 -3.04 -20.30 2.00
C GLU A 307 -2.30 -21.05 0.87
N ASP A 308 -2.47 -20.58 -0.37
CA ASP A 308 -1.93 -21.24 -1.54
C ASP A 308 -0.49 -20.76 -1.83
N PRO A 309 0.41 -21.67 -2.26
CA PRO A 309 1.77 -21.30 -2.63
C PRO A 309 1.79 -20.37 -3.84
N ILE A 310 2.71 -19.39 -3.82
CA ILE A 310 2.89 -18.44 -4.93
C ILE A 310 4.14 -18.79 -5.71
N ILE A 311 4.02 -18.82 -7.04
CA ILE A 311 5.15 -18.88 -7.97
C ILE A 311 5.18 -17.57 -8.78
N VAL A 312 6.36 -17.00 -8.91
CA VAL A 312 6.56 -15.71 -9.58
C VAL A 312 7.17 -15.90 -10.97
N ILE A 313 6.68 -15.13 -11.92
CA ILE A 313 7.32 -14.94 -13.23
C ILE A 313 7.66 -13.46 -13.37
N ASP A 314 8.92 -13.14 -13.65
CA ASP A 314 9.34 -11.83 -14.12
C ASP A 314 10.01 -11.94 -15.51
N GLU A 315 10.64 -10.89 -16.00
CA GLU A 315 11.25 -10.92 -17.33
C GLU A 315 12.49 -11.82 -17.38
N ASN A 316 13.41 -11.70 -16.39
CA ASN A 316 14.73 -12.34 -16.42
C ASN A 316 15.37 -12.53 -15.04
N ASN A 317 14.59 -12.60 -13.99
CA ASN A 317 14.96 -12.81 -12.57
C ASN A 317 15.84 -11.71 -11.92
N GLN A 318 15.77 -10.48 -12.40
CA GLN A 318 16.50 -9.36 -11.78
C GLN A 318 15.81 -8.75 -10.57
N SER A 319 14.53 -9.05 -10.32
CA SER A 319 13.71 -8.41 -9.29
C SER A 319 13.17 -9.37 -8.22
N ILE A 320 13.64 -10.61 -8.18
CA ILE A 320 13.06 -11.66 -7.33
C ILE A 320 13.10 -11.29 -5.84
N ASP A 321 14.22 -10.76 -5.33
CA ASP A 321 14.32 -10.36 -3.92
C ASP A 321 13.39 -9.17 -3.59
N GLU A 322 13.21 -8.24 -4.51
CA GLU A 322 12.30 -7.10 -4.35
C GLU A 322 10.85 -7.57 -4.33
N ILE A 323 10.49 -8.50 -5.20
CA ILE A 323 9.16 -9.11 -5.27
C ILE A 323 8.85 -9.88 -3.97
N ALA A 324 9.81 -10.65 -3.47
CA ALA A 324 9.66 -11.33 -2.18
C ALA A 324 9.37 -10.34 -1.04
N ARG A 325 10.10 -9.20 -1.00
CA ARG A 325 9.87 -8.15 0.00
C ARG A 325 8.47 -7.55 -0.12
N TYR A 326 7.98 -7.29 -1.34
CA TYR A 326 6.62 -6.79 -1.53
C TYR A 326 5.56 -7.75 -1.00
N LEU A 327 5.70 -9.04 -1.30
CA LEU A 327 4.74 -10.06 -0.87
C LEU A 327 4.74 -10.25 0.65
N ILE A 328 5.91 -10.36 1.30
CA ILE A 328 5.97 -10.54 2.75
C ILE A 328 5.47 -9.32 3.54
N ARG A 329 5.61 -8.10 2.99
CA ARG A 329 5.10 -6.87 3.63
C ARG A 329 3.58 -6.88 3.77
N ILE A 330 2.88 -7.60 2.89
CA ILE A 330 1.42 -7.78 2.96
C ILE A 330 1.02 -9.20 3.38
N GLY A 331 1.93 -9.92 4.06
CA GLY A 331 1.63 -11.17 4.74
C GLY A 331 1.67 -12.44 3.89
N TYR A 332 2.13 -12.38 2.64
CA TYR A 332 2.32 -13.57 1.80
C TYR A 332 3.68 -14.21 2.08
N ASP A 333 3.70 -15.20 2.95
CA ASP A 333 4.92 -15.90 3.38
C ASP A 333 5.18 -17.19 2.61
N ASN A 334 4.12 -17.79 2.04
CA ASN A 334 4.20 -19.02 1.27
C ASN A 334 4.58 -18.76 -0.21
N ILE A 335 5.80 -18.22 -0.41
CA ILE A 335 6.34 -17.97 -1.75
C ILE A 335 7.21 -19.19 -2.11
N TYR A 336 6.66 -20.09 -2.93
CA TYR A 336 7.31 -21.35 -3.27
C TYR A 336 8.57 -21.16 -4.11
N GLY A 337 8.51 -20.29 -5.13
CA GLY A 337 9.64 -20.06 -6.00
C GLY A 337 9.34 -19.14 -7.18
N TYR A 338 10.19 -19.20 -8.17
CA TYR A 338 10.07 -18.41 -9.39
C TYR A 338 10.55 -19.21 -10.62
N LEU A 339 10.03 -18.88 -11.80
CA LEU A 339 10.50 -19.46 -13.05
C LEU A 339 11.94 -19.02 -13.33
N ALA A 340 12.91 -19.94 -13.24
CA ALA A 340 14.32 -19.64 -13.50
C ALA A 340 14.52 -19.17 -14.94
N GLY A 341 15.22 -18.04 -15.12
CA GLY A 341 15.39 -17.36 -16.41
C GLY A 341 14.17 -16.55 -16.86
N GLY A 342 13.10 -16.51 -16.06
CA GLY A 342 11.91 -15.70 -16.29
C GLY A 342 11.15 -16.09 -17.56
N PHE A 343 10.27 -15.18 -18.00
CA PHE A 343 9.52 -15.40 -19.23
C PHE A 343 10.42 -15.51 -20.47
N THR A 344 11.58 -14.88 -20.46
CA THR A 344 12.54 -14.97 -21.57
C THR A 344 12.96 -16.43 -21.82
N LEU A 345 13.24 -17.20 -20.76
CA LEU A 345 13.59 -18.62 -20.92
C LEU A 345 12.39 -19.44 -21.42
N TRP A 346 11.19 -19.19 -20.88
CA TRP A 346 9.96 -19.86 -21.34
C TRP A 346 9.73 -19.67 -22.84
N ALA A 347 9.81 -18.43 -23.31
CA ALA A 347 9.63 -18.10 -24.72
C ALA A 347 10.68 -18.78 -25.63
N ASN A 348 11.94 -18.88 -25.16
CA ASN A 348 13.03 -19.48 -25.92
C ASN A 348 13.03 -21.02 -25.90
N SER A 349 12.25 -21.64 -25.02
CA SER A 349 12.19 -23.09 -24.89
C SER A 349 11.17 -23.77 -25.81
N GLY A 350 10.43 -22.99 -26.60
CA GLY A 350 9.41 -23.50 -27.51
C GLY A 350 8.10 -23.90 -26.82
N GLU A 351 7.91 -23.50 -25.57
CA GLU A 351 6.66 -23.73 -24.83
C GLU A 351 5.52 -22.84 -25.35
N LYS A 352 4.28 -23.26 -25.09
CA LYS A 352 3.09 -22.51 -25.49
C LYS A 352 3.06 -21.13 -24.86
N ILE A 353 2.75 -20.12 -25.67
CA ILE A 353 2.57 -18.73 -25.24
C ILE A 353 1.13 -18.32 -25.54
N GLU A 354 0.44 -17.77 -24.55
CA GLU A 354 -0.83 -17.09 -24.73
C GLU A 354 -0.63 -15.59 -24.90
N LYS A 355 -1.63 -14.91 -25.47
CA LYS A 355 -1.63 -13.46 -25.69
C LYS A 355 -2.95 -12.86 -25.27
N ILE A 356 -2.91 -11.57 -24.95
CA ILE A 356 -4.09 -10.72 -24.80
C ILE A 356 -4.01 -9.64 -25.85
N ASP A 357 -5.12 -9.36 -26.53
CA ASP A 357 -5.14 -8.29 -27.50
C ASP A 357 -4.92 -6.93 -26.84
N THR A 358 -4.16 -6.09 -27.52
CA THR A 358 -3.91 -4.71 -27.04
C THR A 358 -4.52 -3.72 -28.01
N TRP A 359 -5.38 -2.86 -27.50
CA TRP A 359 -6.01 -1.80 -28.25
C TRP A 359 -5.45 -0.45 -27.84
N SER A 360 -5.35 0.45 -28.82
CA SER A 360 -5.22 1.88 -28.55
C SER A 360 -6.59 2.48 -28.22
N VAL A 361 -6.61 3.69 -27.68
CA VAL A 361 -7.87 4.44 -27.49
C VAL A 361 -8.56 4.78 -28.80
N HIS A 362 -7.82 4.82 -29.91
CA HIS A 362 -8.36 5.05 -31.26
C HIS A 362 -9.13 3.82 -31.74
N ASP A 363 -8.58 2.61 -31.56
CA ASP A 363 -9.25 1.34 -31.89
C ASP A 363 -10.58 1.23 -31.12
N LEU A 364 -10.55 1.55 -29.81
CA LEU A 364 -11.76 1.56 -28.99
C LEU A 364 -12.76 2.61 -29.49
N LYS A 365 -12.30 3.83 -29.83
CA LYS A 365 -13.20 4.90 -30.32
C LYS A 365 -13.89 4.54 -31.60
N GLU A 366 -13.19 3.94 -32.55
CA GLU A 366 -13.74 3.49 -33.82
C GLU A 366 -14.83 2.42 -33.66
N ARG A 367 -14.70 1.58 -32.67
CA ARG A 367 -15.58 0.44 -32.41
C ARG A 367 -16.52 0.61 -31.22
N GLN A 368 -16.54 1.76 -30.56
CA GLN A 368 -17.29 2.02 -29.34
C GLN A 368 -18.79 1.66 -29.42
N SER A 369 -19.39 1.81 -30.61
CA SER A 369 -20.82 1.52 -30.86
C SER A 369 -21.06 0.11 -31.40
N ASP A 370 -20.06 -0.76 -31.44
CA ASP A 370 -20.19 -2.14 -31.92
C ASP A 370 -20.86 -3.00 -30.82
N GLU A 371 -22.07 -3.48 -31.11
CA GLU A 371 -22.88 -4.28 -30.19
C GLU A 371 -22.25 -5.64 -29.83
N SER A 372 -21.26 -6.11 -30.60
CA SER A 372 -20.51 -7.32 -30.31
C SER A 372 -19.50 -7.12 -29.19
N LEU A 373 -19.22 -5.87 -28.78
CA LEU A 373 -18.31 -5.54 -27.69
C LEU A 373 -19.03 -5.49 -26.33
N PHE A 374 -18.27 -5.81 -25.30
CA PHE A 374 -18.63 -5.53 -23.90
C PHE A 374 -17.45 -4.78 -23.26
N ILE A 375 -17.64 -3.48 -23.05
CA ILE A 375 -16.60 -2.60 -22.54
C ILE A 375 -16.70 -2.54 -21.02
N ILE A 376 -15.61 -2.81 -20.29
CA ILE A 376 -15.57 -2.79 -18.84
C ILE A 376 -14.63 -1.69 -18.33
N ASP A 377 -15.17 -0.79 -17.48
CA ASP A 377 -14.41 0.13 -16.66
C ASP A 377 -14.06 -0.56 -15.34
N VAL A 378 -12.76 -0.84 -15.12
CA VAL A 378 -12.30 -1.53 -13.92
C VAL A 378 -11.69 -0.59 -12.88
N ARG A 379 -11.98 0.70 -12.98
CA ARG A 379 -11.55 1.72 -12.01
C ARG A 379 -12.42 1.70 -10.76
N GLU A 380 -11.97 2.41 -9.73
CA GLU A 380 -12.77 2.65 -8.54
C GLU A 380 -14.00 3.52 -8.86
N ILE A 381 -15.04 3.38 -8.02
CA ILE A 381 -16.31 4.10 -8.25
C ILE A 381 -16.11 5.63 -8.26
N GLY A 382 -15.25 6.16 -7.37
CA GLY A 382 -14.95 7.59 -7.34
C GLY A 382 -14.28 8.11 -8.62
N GLU A 383 -13.40 7.30 -9.25
CA GLU A 383 -12.79 7.63 -10.54
C GLU A 383 -13.82 7.61 -11.68
N ARG A 384 -14.80 6.69 -11.60
CA ARG A 384 -15.87 6.62 -12.59
C ARG A 384 -16.81 7.82 -12.51
N GLU A 385 -17.16 8.26 -11.32
CA GLU A 385 -18.00 9.44 -11.09
C GLU A 385 -17.40 10.73 -11.66
N GLU A 386 -16.07 10.81 -11.78
CA GLU A 386 -15.38 11.91 -12.45
C GLU A 386 -15.61 11.92 -13.97
N GLY A 387 -16.03 10.80 -14.55
CA GLY A 387 -16.35 10.61 -15.96
C GLY A 387 -15.83 9.29 -16.50
N TYR A 388 -16.57 8.71 -17.44
CA TYR A 388 -16.30 7.39 -18.02
C TYR A 388 -16.54 7.35 -19.52
N ILE A 389 -16.06 6.29 -20.19
CA ILE A 389 -16.28 6.06 -21.63
C ILE A 389 -17.73 5.57 -21.82
N GLU A 390 -18.50 6.27 -22.64
CA GLU A 390 -19.90 5.95 -22.92
C GLU A 390 -20.07 4.49 -23.40
N GLY A 391 -21.10 3.82 -22.91
CA GLY A 391 -21.36 2.41 -23.21
C GLY A 391 -20.53 1.42 -22.36
N SER A 392 -19.68 1.88 -21.45
CA SER A 392 -18.93 0.99 -20.56
C SER A 392 -19.72 0.57 -19.33
N HIS A 393 -19.57 -0.69 -18.93
CA HIS A 393 -20.06 -1.26 -17.69
C HIS A 393 -19.02 -1.08 -16.59
N HIS A 394 -19.44 -0.79 -15.36
CA HIS A 394 -18.53 -0.65 -14.22
C HIS A 394 -18.44 -1.95 -13.43
N ILE A 395 -17.26 -2.52 -13.36
CA ILE A 395 -16.94 -3.61 -12.45
C ILE A 395 -15.51 -3.36 -11.94
N TYR A 396 -15.37 -2.95 -10.69
CA TYR A 396 -14.06 -2.70 -10.10
C TYR A 396 -13.16 -3.94 -10.21
N VAL A 397 -11.88 -3.74 -10.52
CA VAL A 397 -10.94 -4.85 -10.74
C VAL A 397 -10.87 -5.81 -9.55
N GLY A 398 -10.95 -5.29 -8.33
CA GLY A 398 -10.95 -6.09 -7.09
C GLY A 398 -12.13 -7.03 -6.99
N ASP A 399 -13.30 -6.59 -7.44
CA ASP A 399 -14.57 -7.32 -7.34
C ASP A 399 -14.85 -8.21 -8.57
N LEU A 400 -14.03 -8.09 -9.62
CA LEU A 400 -14.30 -8.76 -10.91
C LEU A 400 -14.49 -10.28 -10.79
N LYS A 401 -13.76 -10.95 -9.89
CA LYS A 401 -13.89 -12.40 -9.69
C LYS A 401 -15.29 -12.81 -9.22
N ASP A 402 -15.91 -12.00 -8.39
CA ASP A 402 -17.24 -12.24 -7.83
C ASP A 402 -18.36 -11.86 -8.82
N HIS A 403 -18.03 -11.00 -9.81
CA HIS A 403 -18.95 -10.48 -10.82
C HIS A 403 -18.79 -11.08 -12.23
N LEU A 404 -18.03 -12.18 -12.35
CA LEU A 404 -17.83 -12.83 -13.67
C LEU A 404 -19.13 -13.22 -14.38
N LYS A 405 -20.19 -13.54 -13.63
CA LYS A 405 -21.50 -13.89 -14.20
C LYS A 405 -22.20 -12.72 -14.92
N GLU A 406 -21.78 -11.50 -14.65
CA GLU A 406 -22.29 -10.29 -15.31
C GLU A 406 -21.59 -10.02 -16.63
N VAL A 407 -20.46 -10.68 -16.89
CA VAL A 407 -19.67 -10.54 -18.11
C VAL A 407 -20.14 -11.59 -19.12
N PRO A 408 -20.67 -11.19 -20.29
CA PRO A 408 -21.13 -12.13 -21.30
C PRO A 408 -19.96 -12.92 -21.90
N ASP A 409 -20.15 -14.22 -22.14
CA ASP A 409 -19.15 -15.13 -22.69
C ASP A 409 -19.15 -15.23 -24.23
N ASP A 410 -20.16 -14.66 -24.84
CA ASP A 410 -20.41 -14.62 -26.30
C ASP A 410 -19.98 -13.29 -26.97
N LYS A 411 -19.44 -12.33 -26.17
CA LYS A 411 -18.98 -11.04 -26.67
C LYS A 411 -17.46 -10.91 -26.62
N TYR A 412 -16.93 -9.95 -27.41
CA TYR A 412 -15.55 -9.51 -27.29
C TYR A 412 -15.41 -8.54 -26.11
N ILE A 413 -14.61 -8.88 -25.12
CA ILE A 413 -14.48 -8.11 -23.90
C ILE A 413 -13.32 -7.11 -24.02
N VAL A 414 -13.61 -5.83 -23.79
CA VAL A 414 -12.61 -4.75 -23.83
C VAL A 414 -12.50 -4.12 -22.47
N VAL A 415 -11.32 -4.17 -21.85
CA VAL A 415 -11.10 -3.67 -20.49
C VAL A 415 -10.26 -2.40 -20.50
N TYR A 416 -10.67 -1.39 -19.74
CA TYR A 416 -9.86 -0.20 -19.51
C TYR A 416 -9.83 0.20 -18.02
N CYS A 417 -8.79 0.95 -17.65
CA CYS A 417 -8.67 1.56 -16.33
C CYS A 417 -8.12 2.99 -16.43
N ASP A 418 -7.18 3.42 -15.58
CA ASP A 418 -6.49 4.71 -15.76
C ASP A 418 -5.39 4.64 -16.83
N THR A 419 -4.49 3.62 -16.74
CA THR A 419 -3.28 3.52 -17.62
C THR A 419 -3.12 2.20 -18.37
N GLY A 420 -3.95 1.17 -18.08
CA GLY A 420 -3.86 -0.17 -18.64
C GLY A 420 -3.32 -1.25 -17.69
N ASN A 421 -2.80 -0.89 -16.52
CA ASN A 421 -2.24 -1.88 -15.58
C ASN A 421 -3.33 -2.66 -14.82
N ARG A 422 -4.33 -1.99 -14.22
CA ARG A 422 -5.50 -2.65 -13.62
C ARG A 422 -6.31 -3.42 -14.67
N ALA A 423 -6.40 -2.88 -15.88
CA ALA A 423 -7.04 -3.56 -17.00
C ALA A 423 -6.30 -4.86 -17.39
N SER A 424 -4.97 -4.92 -17.24
CA SER A 424 -4.21 -6.15 -17.44
C SER A 424 -4.50 -7.21 -16.39
N ILE A 425 -4.66 -6.81 -15.11
CA ILE A 425 -5.13 -7.72 -14.07
C ILE A 425 -6.49 -8.30 -14.48
N ALA A 426 -7.45 -7.43 -14.79
CA ALA A 426 -8.79 -7.85 -15.18
C ALA A 426 -8.79 -8.77 -16.41
N ALA A 427 -8.02 -8.44 -17.44
CA ALA A 427 -7.88 -9.26 -18.63
C ALA A 427 -7.28 -10.64 -18.29
N SER A 428 -6.29 -10.72 -17.40
CA SER A 428 -5.73 -12.00 -16.95
C SER A 428 -6.74 -12.82 -16.14
N VAL A 429 -7.54 -12.18 -15.27
CA VAL A 429 -8.64 -12.83 -14.55
C VAL A 429 -9.66 -13.40 -15.53
N LEU A 430 -10.07 -12.65 -16.53
CA LEU A 430 -11.00 -13.12 -17.55
C LEU A 430 -10.42 -14.32 -18.33
N LYS A 431 -9.17 -14.23 -18.76
CA LYS A 431 -8.49 -15.33 -19.51
C LYS A 431 -8.40 -16.60 -18.66
N THR A 432 -8.02 -16.50 -17.41
CA THR A 432 -7.93 -17.67 -16.50
C THR A 432 -9.31 -18.29 -16.18
N ASN A 433 -10.40 -17.54 -16.40
CA ASN A 433 -11.78 -18.02 -16.26
C ASN A 433 -12.46 -18.38 -17.60
N GLY A 434 -11.66 -18.56 -18.68
CA GLY A 434 -12.13 -19.16 -19.93
C GLY A 434 -12.63 -18.18 -20.99
N TYR A 435 -12.60 -16.87 -20.75
CA TYR A 435 -12.94 -15.86 -21.76
C TYR A 435 -11.86 -15.85 -22.86
N LYS A 436 -12.29 -16.06 -24.11
CA LYS A 436 -11.36 -16.24 -25.23
C LYS A 436 -10.91 -14.93 -25.86
N GLU A 437 -11.84 -14.01 -26.00
CA GLU A 437 -11.67 -12.73 -26.72
C GLU A 437 -11.65 -11.59 -25.72
N VAL A 438 -10.45 -11.17 -25.35
CA VAL A 438 -10.21 -10.12 -24.33
C VAL A 438 -9.14 -9.17 -24.85
N ALA A 439 -9.41 -7.88 -24.80
CA ALA A 439 -8.44 -6.82 -25.09
C ALA A 439 -8.22 -5.91 -23.89
N ASN A 440 -6.98 -5.50 -23.69
CA ASN A 440 -6.58 -4.44 -22.77
C ASN A 440 -6.34 -3.13 -23.55
N VAL A 441 -7.01 -2.06 -23.17
CA VAL A 441 -6.81 -0.73 -23.76
C VAL A 441 -5.58 -0.08 -23.11
N LEU A 442 -4.47 -0.05 -23.83
CA LEU A 442 -3.23 0.58 -23.35
C LEU A 442 -3.39 2.11 -23.26
N GLY A 443 -2.87 2.68 -22.17
CA GLY A 443 -3.06 4.11 -21.86
C GLY A 443 -4.46 4.46 -21.36
N SER A 444 -5.45 3.61 -21.60
CA SER A 444 -6.80 3.62 -20.99
C SER A 444 -7.44 5.02 -20.97
N ILE A 445 -8.14 5.41 -19.89
CA ILE A 445 -8.85 6.69 -19.83
C ILE A 445 -7.91 7.91 -19.86
N ARG A 446 -6.67 7.75 -19.41
CA ARG A 446 -5.67 8.82 -19.49
C ARG A 446 -5.34 9.16 -20.93
N ALA A 447 -5.10 8.16 -21.76
CA ALA A 447 -4.88 8.34 -23.19
C ALA A 447 -6.15 8.80 -23.91
N TRP A 448 -7.33 8.34 -23.51
CA TRP A 448 -8.63 8.78 -24.01
C TRP A 448 -8.83 10.29 -23.83
N LYS A 449 -8.58 10.79 -22.59
CA LYS A 449 -8.61 12.23 -22.30
C LYS A 449 -7.58 13.01 -23.12
N ALA A 450 -6.35 12.50 -23.23
CA ALA A 450 -5.27 13.14 -23.99
C ALA A 450 -5.57 13.20 -25.50
N ALA A 451 -6.31 12.23 -26.04
CA ALA A 451 -6.79 12.25 -27.42
C ALA A 451 -7.99 13.19 -27.64
N GLY A 452 -8.49 13.85 -26.60
CA GLY A 452 -9.63 14.77 -26.68
C GLY A 452 -10.98 14.09 -26.85
N TYR A 453 -11.11 12.79 -26.55
CA TYR A 453 -12.36 12.07 -26.65
C TYR A 453 -13.30 12.38 -25.49
N PRO A 454 -14.64 12.42 -25.73
CA PRO A 454 -15.62 12.78 -24.72
C PRO A 454 -15.75 11.71 -23.65
N LEU A 455 -16.04 12.16 -22.43
CA LEU A 455 -16.49 11.35 -21.30
C LEU A 455 -17.93 11.73 -20.96
N VAL A 456 -18.67 10.78 -20.43
CA VAL A 456 -20.00 10.99 -19.87
C VAL A 456 -19.94 10.90 -18.35
N LYS A 457 -20.96 11.44 -17.67
CA LYS A 457 -21.18 11.34 -16.22
C LYS A 457 -22.63 10.93 -16.01
N ASP A 458 -22.90 10.24 -14.92
CA ASP A 458 -24.25 9.92 -14.46
C ASP A 458 -24.94 11.14 -13.90
#